data_495e731f1406c6b4d2d5e425e656aebc
#
_entry.id   495e731f1406c6b4d2d5e425e656aebc
#
_cell.length_a   1.000
_cell.length_b   1.000
_cell.length_c   1.000
_cell.angle_alpha   90.00
_cell.angle_beta   90.00
_cell.angle_gamma   90.00
#
_symmetry.space_group_name_H-M   'P 1'
#
loop_
_entity.id
_entity.type
_entity.pdbx_description
1 polymer ?
#
loop_
_entity_poly.entity_id
_entity_poly.type
_entity_poly.pdbx_seq_one_letter_code
_entity_poly.pdbx_strand_id
1 'polypeptide(L)'
;TIDVLCGYAGALAAAIGLLHRQRTGKTTVARASLAAAGQLIQAPFMYDFPGRPPHDEPSGPQARGDGPLHRCYETADGWFFLAATSADWPEIARVLRIAAPDDLAALFRTASRRHWIALLSDIDVAAVAIGALAAWRDRAPDGESSFQFCREDRHPSGRRVTRAAPAAIRPARAPLTALAPAEKYGAGTRAILGELGYSAAEIDRMLRAGAV
;
A
#
# COMPACT_ATOMS: atom_id res chain seq x y z
N THR A 1 -2.29 4.27 -7.56
CA THR A 1 -1.29 4.90 -6.66
C THR A 1 -1.47 6.42 -6.61
N ILE A 2 -1.48 7.13 -7.76
CA ILE A 2 -1.60 8.60 -7.84
C ILE A 2 -2.90 9.10 -7.20
N ASP A 3 -4.00 8.41 -7.41
CA ASP A 3 -5.32 8.70 -6.84
C ASP A 3 -5.28 8.68 -5.30
N VAL A 4 -4.71 7.63 -4.74
CA VAL A 4 -4.55 7.48 -3.28
C VAL A 4 -3.65 8.59 -2.72
N LEU A 5 -2.54 8.91 -3.39
CA LEU A 5 -1.65 10.01 -2.97
C LEU A 5 -2.37 11.36 -3.02
N CYS A 6 -3.17 11.60 -4.05
CA CYS A 6 -3.99 12.82 -4.15
C CYS A 6 -5.00 12.92 -2.99
N GLY A 7 -5.60 11.79 -2.58
CA GLY A 7 -6.47 11.73 -1.41
C GLY A 7 -5.74 12.10 -0.11
N TYR A 8 -4.54 11.58 0.11
CA TYR A 8 -3.71 11.97 1.26
C TYR A 8 -3.29 13.44 1.23
N ALA A 9 -2.90 13.95 0.05
CA ALA A 9 -2.58 15.37 -0.10
C ALA A 9 -3.79 16.26 0.20
N GLY A 10 -4.98 15.87 -0.22
CA GLY A 10 -6.23 16.55 0.10
C GLY A 10 -6.54 16.56 1.60
N ALA A 11 -6.37 15.44 2.26
CA ALA A 11 -6.55 15.34 3.71
C ALA A 11 -5.55 16.23 4.48
N LEU A 12 -4.28 16.23 4.06
CA LEU A 12 -3.26 17.12 4.63
C LEU A 12 -3.60 18.58 4.41
N ALA A 13 -4.02 18.96 3.21
CA ALA A 13 -4.42 20.33 2.89
C ALA A 13 -5.62 20.79 3.74
N ALA A 14 -6.59 19.91 3.97
CA ALA A 14 -7.73 20.18 4.86
C ALA A 14 -7.27 20.37 6.32
N ALA A 15 -6.38 19.53 6.83
CA ALA A 15 -5.82 19.65 8.17
C ALA A 15 -5.06 20.97 8.36
N ILE A 16 -4.24 21.37 7.37
CA ILE A 16 -3.54 22.66 7.36
C ILE A 16 -4.55 23.82 7.34
N GLY A 17 -5.62 23.71 6.54
CA GLY A 17 -6.67 24.70 6.49
C GLY A 17 -7.40 24.87 7.82
N LEU A 18 -7.67 23.79 8.53
CA LEU A 18 -8.25 23.81 9.88
C LEU A 18 -7.31 24.47 10.90
N LEU A 19 -6.04 24.12 10.86
CA LEU A 19 -5.01 24.75 11.72
C LEU A 19 -4.90 26.25 11.44
N HIS A 20 -4.91 26.67 10.17
CA HIS A 20 -4.91 28.07 9.77
C HIS A 20 -6.12 28.81 10.36
N ARG A 21 -7.32 28.22 10.21
CA ARG A 21 -8.55 28.76 10.79
C ARG A 21 -8.45 28.90 12.32
N GLN A 22 -7.93 27.89 12.98
CA GLN A 22 -7.76 27.92 14.44
C GLN A 22 -6.82 29.06 14.89
N ARG A 23 -5.73 29.30 14.14
CA ARG A 23 -4.73 30.33 14.49
C ARG A 23 -5.12 31.73 14.10
N THR A 24 -5.89 31.92 13.04
CA THR A 24 -6.16 33.23 12.43
C THR A 24 -7.63 33.64 12.44
N GLY A 25 -8.55 32.72 12.75
CA GLY A 25 -9.99 32.90 12.58
C GLY A 25 -10.47 32.95 11.15
N LYS A 26 -9.57 32.85 10.14
CA LYS A 26 -9.90 32.94 8.71
C LYS A 26 -9.99 31.56 8.07
N THR A 27 -10.97 31.37 7.21
CA THR A 27 -11.12 30.17 6.37
C THR A 27 -10.20 30.25 5.16
N THR A 28 -9.85 29.08 4.62
CA THR A 28 -9.10 28.94 3.36
C THR A 28 -9.70 27.83 2.51
N VAL A 29 -9.35 27.81 1.24
CA VAL A 29 -9.72 26.73 0.31
C VAL A 29 -8.57 25.77 0.18
N ALA A 30 -8.78 24.52 0.55
CA ALA A 30 -7.82 23.44 0.34
C ALA A 30 -7.99 22.87 -1.06
N ARG A 31 -6.89 22.68 -1.79
CA ARG A 31 -6.89 22.10 -3.14
C ARG A 31 -5.81 21.04 -3.25
N ALA A 32 -6.14 19.91 -3.86
CA ALA A 32 -5.21 18.87 -4.29
C ALA A 32 -5.53 18.51 -5.73
N SER A 33 -4.54 18.05 -6.50
CA SER A 33 -4.76 17.59 -7.85
C SER A 33 -3.98 16.31 -8.16
N LEU A 34 -4.55 15.45 -8.98
CA LEU A 34 -3.90 14.24 -9.48
C LEU A 34 -2.60 14.55 -10.23
N ALA A 35 -2.59 15.63 -11.02
CA ALA A 35 -1.40 16.05 -11.76
C ALA A 35 -0.24 16.41 -10.82
N ALA A 36 -0.50 17.20 -9.77
CA ALA A 36 0.51 17.55 -8.78
C ALA A 36 1.00 16.33 -7.98
N ALA A 37 0.10 15.40 -7.64
CA ALA A 37 0.45 14.14 -7.00
C ALA A 37 1.32 13.27 -7.90
N GLY A 38 1.02 13.20 -9.21
CA GLY A 38 1.83 12.50 -10.19
C GLY A 38 3.22 13.11 -10.34
N GLN A 39 3.33 14.42 -10.39
CA GLN A 39 4.62 15.12 -10.42
C GLN A 39 5.45 14.86 -9.16
N LEU A 40 4.81 14.86 -8.00
CA LEU A 40 5.50 14.59 -6.73
C LEU A 40 6.12 13.18 -6.70
N ILE A 41 5.38 12.15 -7.17
CA ILE A 41 5.92 10.78 -7.27
C ILE A 41 7.10 10.73 -8.25
N GLN A 42 7.03 11.47 -9.34
CA GLN A 42 8.07 11.49 -10.36
C GLN A 42 9.24 12.43 -10.02
N ALA A 43 9.15 13.21 -8.96
CA ALA A 43 10.19 14.18 -8.61
C ALA A 43 11.62 13.60 -8.58
N PRO A 44 11.88 12.39 -8.04
CA PRO A 44 13.21 11.79 -8.06
C PRO A 44 13.77 11.58 -9.48
N PHE A 45 12.90 11.42 -10.48
CA PHE A 45 13.26 11.20 -11.88
C PHE A 45 13.45 12.48 -12.69
N MET A 46 13.00 13.62 -12.14
CA MET A 46 13.04 14.92 -12.82
C MET A 46 14.35 15.68 -12.62
N TYR A 47 15.19 15.23 -11.67
CA TYR A 47 16.48 15.88 -11.43
C TYR A 47 17.54 15.39 -12.41
N ASP A 48 18.25 16.32 -13.02
CA ASP A 48 19.41 16.04 -13.85
C ASP A 48 20.65 16.71 -13.25
N PHE A 49 21.77 15.99 -13.21
CA PHE A 49 23.04 16.49 -12.68
C PHE A 49 24.22 15.72 -13.27
N PRO A 50 25.41 16.33 -13.34
CA PRO A 50 26.61 15.68 -13.83
C PRO A 50 26.92 14.40 -13.06
N GLY A 51 27.07 13.27 -13.77
CA GLY A 51 27.36 11.97 -13.18
C GLY A 51 26.12 11.18 -12.71
N ARG A 52 24.92 11.66 -12.99
CA ARG A 52 23.70 10.89 -12.74
C ARG A 52 23.76 9.57 -13.52
N PRO A 53 23.60 8.42 -12.82
CA PRO A 53 23.50 7.14 -13.53
C PRO A 53 22.24 7.10 -14.39
N PRO A 54 22.27 6.38 -15.52
CA PRO A 54 21.06 6.12 -16.30
C PRO A 54 19.97 5.52 -15.41
N HIS A 55 18.78 6.11 -15.47
CA HIS A 55 17.64 5.62 -14.71
C HIS A 55 16.76 4.80 -15.66
N ASP A 56 17.11 3.55 -15.82
CA ASP A 56 16.38 2.57 -16.64
C ASP A 56 15.74 1.53 -15.70
N GLU A 57 14.62 1.90 -15.12
CA GLU A 57 13.85 0.95 -14.30
C GLU A 57 13.12 -0.05 -15.21
N PRO A 58 13.27 -1.36 -14.97
CA PRO A 58 12.46 -2.36 -15.63
C PRO A 58 10.97 -2.06 -15.43
N SER A 59 10.23 -2.05 -16.52
CA SER A 59 8.80 -1.75 -16.50
C SER A 59 7.96 -2.97 -16.89
N GLY A 60 6.67 -2.93 -16.55
CA GLY A 60 5.69 -3.95 -16.94
C GLY A 60 5.65 -5.17 -16.01
N PRO A 61 4.92 -6.23 -16.43
CA PRO A 61 4.66 -7.41 -15.58
C PRO A 61 5.90 -8.22 -15.23
N GLN A 62 7.00 -8.04 -15.95
CA GLN A 62 8.27 -8.74 -15.73
C GLN A 62 9.26 -7.95 -14.86
N ALA A 63 8.88 -6.74 -14.42
CA ALA A 63 9.67 -5.95 -13.51
C ALA A 63 9.81 -6.66 -12.16
N ARG A 64 11.01 -7.14 -11.85
CA ARG A 64 11.32 -7.88 -10.61
C ARG A 64 12.18 -7.09 -9.66
N GLY A 65 12.69 -5.94 -10.05
CA GLY A 65 13.63 -5.07 -9.34
C GLY A 65 14.50 -4.29 -10.30
N ASP A 66 15.40 -3.50 -9.77
CA ASP A 66 16.28 -2.55 -10.50
C ASP A 66 17.66 -3.12 -10.84
N GLY A 67 17.96 -4.33 -10.42
CA GLY A 67 19.23 -5.00 -10.73
C GLY A 67 19.37 -6.38 -10.12
N PRO A 68 20.44 -7.12 -10.42
CA PRO A 68 20.65 -8.48 -9.87
C PRO A 68 20.79 -8.51 -8.35
N LEU A 69 21.25 -7.44 -7.74
CA LEU A 69 21.43 -7.38 -6.28
C LEU A 69 20.21 -6.82 -5.54
N HIS A 70 19.23 -6.28 -6.27
CA HIS A 70 18.06 -5.67 -5.66
C HIS A 70 16.79 -6.05 -6.43
N ARG A 71 16.29 -7.28 -6.20
CA ARG A 71 15.13 -7.81 -6.91
C ARG A 71 14.51 -9.06 -6.28
N CYS A 72 13.35 -9.43 -6.82
CA CYS A 72 12.68 -10.69 -6.51
C CYS A 72 13.35 -11.88 -7.22
N TYR A 73 13.59 -12.95 -6.46
CA TYR A 73 14.13 -14.22 -6.95
C TYR A 73 13.20 -15.38 -6.66
N GLU A 74 13.08 -16.27 -7.64
CA GLU A 74 12.40 -17.54 -7.52
C GLU A 74 13.33 -18.57 -6.86
N THR A 75 12.77 -19.40 -5.99
CA THR A 75 13.45 -20.51 -5.31
C THR A 75 12.71 -21.81 -5.57
N ALA A 76 13.20 -22.92 -5.05
CA ALA A 76 12.54 -24.22 -5.20
C ALA A 76 11.10 -24.26 -4.60
N ASP A 77 10.80 -23.40 -3.64
CA ASP A 77 9.53 -23.42 -2.88
C ASP A 77 8.81 -22.05 -2.78
N GLY A 78 9.21 -21.08 -3.59
CA GLY A 78 8.56 -19.77 -3.60
C GLY A 78 9.48 -18.63 -4.00
N TRP A 79 9.21 -17.43 -3.50
CA TRP A 79 9.91 -16.20 -3.87
C TRP A 79 10.45 -15.47 -2.64
N PHE A 80 11.61 -14.82 -2.78
CA PHE A 80 12.11 -13.85 -1.83
C PHE A 80 12.62 -12.60 -2.55
N PHE A 81 12.70 -11.50 -1.83
CA PHE A 81 13.33 -10.26 -2.30
C PHE A 81 14.73 -10.18 -1.72
N LEU A 82 15.74 -10.01 -2.58
CA LEU A 82 17.10 -9.68 -2.21
C LEU A 82 17.26 -8.17 -2.22
N ALA A 83 17.76 -7.59 -1.13
CA ALA A 83 18.09 -6.17 -1.00
C ALA A 83 19.56 -6.02 -0.64
N ALA A 84 20.41 -6.16 -1.63
CA ALA A 84 21.86 -6.01 -1.51
C ALA A 84 22.37 -4.85 -2.37
N THR A 85 23.56 -4.39 -2.06
CA THR A 85 24.29 -3.35 -2.78
C THR A 85 25.53 -3.91 -3.46
N SER A 86 26.19 -3.11 -4.28
CA SER A 86 27.48 -3.48 -4.87
C SER A 86 28.59 -3.69 -3.81
N ALA A 87 28.46 -3.08 -2.64
CA ALA A 87 29.40 -3.27 -1.53
C ALA A 87 29.27 -4.68 -0.91
N ASP A 88 28.09 -5.28 -0.93
CA ASP A 88 27.81 -6.60 -0.37
C ASP A 88 28.23 -7.73 -1.33
N TRP A 89 28.42 -7.41 -2.62
CA TRP A 89 28.68 -8.40 -3.66
C TRP A 89 29.90 -9.29 -3.39
N PRO A 90 31.07 -8.78 -2.97
CA PRO A 90 32.24 -9.64 -2.73
C PRO A 90 31.97 -10.74 -1.71
N GLU A 91 31.24 -10.44 -0.66
CA GLU A 91 30.91 -11.41 0.39
C GLU A 91 29.83 -12.40 -0.10
N ILE A 92 28.81 -11.92 -0.82
CA ILE A 92 27.80 -12.75 -1.47
C ILE A 92 28.47 -13.74 -2.42
N ALA A 93 29.35 -13.27 -3.30
CA ALA A 93 30.06 -14.09 -4.27
C ALA A 93 30.92 -15.18 -3.60
N ARG A 94 31.60 -14.81 -2.52
CA ARG A 94 32.42 -15.71 -1.72
C ARG A 94 31.59 -16.83 -1.08
N VAL A 95 30.49 -16.48 -0.43
CA VAL A 95 29.63 -17.42 0.32
C VAL A 95 28.83 -18.30 -0.62
N LEU A 96 28.29 -17.73 -1.67
CA LEU A 96 27.49 -18.46 -2.67
C LEU A 96 28.36 -19.20 -3.72
N ARG A 97 29.67 -18.94 -3.76
CA ARG A 97 30.63 -19.51 -4.72
C ARG A 97 30.24 -19.29 -6.18
N ILE A 98 29.84 -18.07 -6.50
CA ILE A 98 29.48 -17.67 -7.87
C ILE A 98 30.36 -16.52 -8.35
N ALA A 99 30.53 -16.43 -9.67
CA ALA A 99 31.43 -15.48 -10.29
C ALA A 99 30.73 -14.16 -10.69
N ALA A 100 29.46 -14.22 -11.01
CA ALA A 100 28.71 -13.07 -11.51
C ALA A 100 27.32 -12.96 -10.86
N PRO A 101 26.81 -11.71 -10.68
CA PRO A 101 25.45 -11.52 -10.14
C PRO A 101 24.34 -12.14 -11.00
N ASP A 102 24.58 -12.32 -12.29
CA ASP A 102 23.61 -12.93 -13.21
C ASP A 102 23.36 -14.42 -12.92
N ASP A 103 24.32 -15.08 -12.25
CA ASP A 103 24.20 -16.50 -11.85
C ASP A 103 23.22 -16.71 -10.69
N LEU A 104 22.90 -15.65 -9.93
CA LEU A 104 22.00 -15.72 -8.77
C LEU A 104 20.64 -16.34 -9.10
N ALA A 105 20.08 -16.03 -10.26
CA ALA A 105 18.76 -16.53 -10.64
C ALA A 105 18.73 -18.05 -10.82
N ALA A 106 19.78 -18.64 -11.37
CA ALA A 106 19.91 -20.07 -11.53
C ALA A 106 20.20 -20.75 -10.17
N LEU A 107 21.11 -20.18 -9.39
CA LEU A 107 21.49 -20.70 -8.10
C LEU A 107 20.31 -20.75 -7.12
N PHE A 108 19.53 -19.66 -7.00
CA PHE A 108 18.46 -19.59 -6.01
C PHE A 108 17.33 -20.59 -6.26
N ARG A 109 17.14 -21.07 -7.48
CA ARG A 109 16.18 -22.14 -7.79
C ARG A 109 16.60 -23.51 -7.25
N THR A 110 17.85 -23.72 -6.86
CA THR A 110 18.37 -25.02 -6.43
C THR A 110 18.03 -25.41 -5.00
N ALA A 111 17.61 -24.47 -4.16
CA ALA A 111 17.24 -24.74 -2.77
C ALA A 111 16.02 -23.93 -2.30
N SER A 112 15.59 -24.20 -1.07
CA SER A 112 14.43 -23.55 -0.49
C SER A 112 14.67 -22.07 -0.16
N ARG A 113 13.61 -21.29 -0.17
CA ARG A 113 13.61 -19.88 0.24
C ARG A 113 14.21 -19.69 1.65
N ARG A 114 13.83 -20.58 2.58
CA ARG A 114 14.35 -20.54 3.95
C ARG A 114 15.87 -20.70 4.01
N HIS A 115 16.40 -21.61 3.20
CA HIS A 115 17.86 -21.85 3.12
C HIS A 115 18.60 -20.58 2.69
N TRP A 116 18.16 -19.97 1.58
CA TRP A 116 18.84 -18.78 1.06
C TRP A 116 18.72 -17.56 1.96
N ILE A 117 17.55 -17.33 2.55
CA ILE A 117 17.37 -16.23 3.51
C ILE A 117 18.27 -16.41 4.72
N ALA A 118 18.36 -17.61 5.28
CA ALA A 118 19.23 -17.85 6.42
C ALA A 118 20.71 -17.58 6.06
N LEU A 119 21.18 -18.14 4.93
CA LEU A 119 22.56 -17.99 4.49
C LEU A 119 22.94 -16.52 4.23
N LEU A 120 22.04 -15.73 3.63
CA LEU A 120 22.25 -14.31 3.37
C LEU A 120 22.20 -13.48 4.67
N SER A 121 21.32 -13.84 5.59
CA SER A 121 21.24 -13.20 6.90
C SER A 121 22.50 -13.42 7.75
N ASP A 122 23.15 -14.58 7.63
CA ASP A 122 24.40 -14.88 8.34
C ASP A 122 25.56 -13.96 7.92
N ILE A 123 25.47 -13.34 6.76
CA ILE A 123 26.43 -12.34 6.25
C ILE A 123 25.87 -10.92 6.24
N ASP A 124 24.82 -10.66 7.02
CA ASP A 124 24.17 -9.34 7.15
C ASP A 124 23.61 -8.77 5.85
N VAL A 125 23.21 -9.64 4.92
CA VAL A 125 22.55 -9.25 3.66
C VAL A 125 21.05 -9.42 3.80
N ALA A 126 20.32 -8.34 3.54
CA ALA A 126 18.85 -8.32 3.68
C ALA A 126 18.17 -9.17 2.62
N ALA A 127 17.42 -10.17 3.07
CA ALA A 127 16.59 -11.02 2.23
C ALA A 127 15.25 -11.30 2.92
N VAL A 128 14.14 -11.06 2.21
CA VAL A 128 12.80 -11.16 2.79
C VAL A 128 11.91 -12.08 1.96
N ALA A 129 11.25 -13.02 2.64
CA ALA A 129 10.30 -13.91 2.01
C ALA A 129 9.10 -13.16 1.41
N ILE A 130 8.78 -13.43 0.14
CA ILE A 130 7.55 -12.94 -0.48
C ILE A 130 6.44 -13.93 -0.12
N GLY A 131 5.47 -13.45 0.63
CA GLY A 131 4.28 -14.21 1.03
C GLY A 131 3.06 -13.87 0.17
N ALA A 132 2.15 -14.82 0.06
CA ALA A 132 0.83 -14.53 -0.48
C ALA A 132 0.05 -13.62 0.49
N LEU A 133 -0.68 -12.65 -0.03
CA LEU A 133 -1.54 -11.76 0.76
C LEU A 133 -2.52 -12.53 1.64
N ALA A 134 -3.02 -13.68 1.16
CA ALA A 134 -3.91 -14.54 1.92
C ALA A 134 -3.27 -15.08 3.21
N ALA A 135 -2.02 -15.54 3.14
CA ALA A 135 -1.31 -16.06 4.31
C ALA A 135 -1.00 -14.94 5.33
N TRP A 136 -0.77 -13.73 4.85
CA TRP A 136 -0.56 -12.57 5.72
C TRP A 136 -1.87 -12.10 6.37
N ARG A 137 -2.96 -12.08 5.60
CA ARG A 137 -4.31 -11.76 6.07
C ARG A 137 -4.79 -12.71 7.19
N ASP A 138 -4.40 -14.00 7.12
CA ASP A 138 -4.85 -15.03 8.04
C ASP A 138 -4.01 -15.09 9.32
N ARG A 139 -2.93 -14.35 9.41
CA ARG A 139 -2.19 -14.17 10.67
C ARG A 139 -3.04 -13.35 11.64
N ALA A 140 -3.17 -13.86 12.87
CA ALA A 140 -3.75 -13.06 13.95
C ALA A 140 -2.92 -11.78 14.10
N PRO A 141 -3.53 -10.59 14.22
CA PRO A 141 -2.78 -9.39 14.52
C PRO A 141 -2.14 -9.57 15.91
N ASP A 142 -0.83 -9.69 15.95
CA ASP A 142 -0.07 -9.33 17.11
C ASP A 142 -0.38 -7.85 17.37
N GLY A 143 -0.67 -7.46 18.59
CA GLY A 143 -1.19 -6.12 18.92
C GLY A 143 -0.34 -4.93 18.50
N GLU A 144 0.78 -5.17 17.80
CA GLU A 144 1.72 -4.19 17.25
C GLU A 144 1.63 -4.02 15.72
N SER A 145 0.87 -4.86 15.03
CA SER A 145 0.69 -4.75 13.58
C SER A 145 0.02 -3.44 13.21
N SER A 146 0.62 -2.69 12.28
CA SER A 146 0.04 -1.47 11.69
C SER A 146 -1.18 -1.74 10.81
N PHE A 147 -1.55 -3.00 10.58
CA PHE A 147 -2.70 -3.41 9.80
C PHE A 147 -3.62 -4.31 10.61
N GLN A 148 -4.90 -3.97 10.62
CA GLN A 148 -5.93 -4.87 11.10
C GLN A 148 -6.75 -5.39 9.94
N PHE A 149 -6.92 -6.72 9.89
CA PHE A 149 -7.87 -7.36 9.01
C PHE A 149 -9.13 -7.69 9.78
N CYS A 150 -10.26 -7.12 9.36
CA CYS A 150 -11.56 -7.46 9.89
C CYS A 150 -12.30 -8.38 8.92
N ARG A 151 -12.69 -9.55 9.39
CA ARG A 151 -13.61 -10.40 8.63
C ARG A 151 -15.04 -10.00 8.93
N GLU A 152 -15.82 -9.91 7.90
CA GLU A 152 -17.25 -9.65 7.99
C GLU A 152 -18.01 -10.74 7.26
N ASP A 153 -18.76 -11.52 8.02
CA ASP A 153 -19.55 -12.63 7.50
C ASP A 153 -20.96 -12.21 7.04
N ARG A 154 -21.38 -10.99 7.36
CA ARG A 154 -22.72 -10.47 7.09
C ARG A 154 -22.72 -9.16 6.31
N HIS A 155 -21.87 -9.07 5.32
CA HIS A 155 -21.93 -7.90 4.43
C HIS A 155 -23.31 -7.80 3.75
N PRO A 156 -23.87 -6.58 3.56
CA PRO A 156 -25.19 -6.42 2.95
C PRO A 156 -25.35 -7.05 1.55
N SER A 157 -24.24 -7.33 0.85
CA SER A 157 -24.25 -8.07 -0.42
C SER A 157 -24.45 -9.59 -0.26
N GLY A 158 -24.51 -10.10 0.96
CA GLY A 158 -24.58 -11.54 1.25
C GLY A 158 -23.23 -12.27 1.10
N ARG A 159 -22.16 -11.57 0.77
CA ARG A 159 -20.81 -12.14 0.61
C ARG A 159 -19.98 -11.94 1.87
N ARG A 160 -19.13 -12.94 2.16
CA ARG A 160 -18.07 -12.76 3.14
C ARG A 160 -17.02 -11.83 2.56
N VAL A 161 -16.68 -10.77 3.25
CA VAL A 161 -15.61 -9.84 2.88
C VAL A 161 -14.57 -9.75 3.99
N THR A 162 -13.32 -9.59 3.59
CA THR A 162 -12.23 -9.26 4.50
C THR A 162 -11.79 -7.84 4.18
N ARG A 163 -11.80 -6.99 5.20
CA ARG A 163 -11.37 -5.59 5.08
C ARG A 163 -10.02 -5.42 5.73
N ALA A 164 -9.13 -4.69 5.07
CA ALA A 164 -7.93 -4.15 5.69
C ALA A 164 -8.24 -2.75 6.20
N ALA A 165 -8.08 -2.51 7.48
CA ALA A 165 -8.10 -1.16 8.02
C ALA A 165 -6.67 -0.58 7.89
N PRO A 166 -6.43 0.40 7.02
CA PRO A 166 -5.13 1.04 6.95
C PRO A 166 -4.92 1.84 8.24
N ALA A 167 -3.93 1.46 9.02
CA ALA A 167 -3.49 2.21 10.18
C ALA A 167 -2.32 3.17 9.83
N ALA A 168 -2.35 3.76 8.63
CA ALA A 168 -1.33 4.70 8.18
C ALA A 168 -1.24 5.93 9.09
N ILE A 169 -2.34 6.29 9.75
CA ILE A 169 -2.38 7.35 10.77
C ILE A 169 -3.10 6.78 11.98
N ARG A 170 -2.34 6.49 13.02
CA ARG A 170 -2.86 6.01 14.30
C ARG A 170 -2.53 7.02 15.39
N PRO A 171 -3.54 7.60 16.07
CA PRO A 171 -3.28 8.37 17.28
C PRO A 171 -2.62 7.45 18.32
N ALA A 172 -1.52 7.88 18.91
CA ALA A 172 -0.69 7.05 19.80
C ALA A 172 -1.44 6.47 21.02
N ARG A 173 -2.61 7.03 21.35
CA ARG A 173 -3.41 6.63 22.53
C ARG A 173 -4.84 6.24 22.19
N ALA A 174 -5.24 6.18 20.93
CA ALA A 174 -6.58 5.76 20.57
C ALA A 174 -6.60 4.26 20.22
N PRO A 175 -7.58 3.49 20.69
CA PRO A 175 -7.78 2.13 20.23
C PRO A 175 -8.10 2.16 18.73
N LEU A 176 -7.64 1.13 18.02
CA LEU A 176 -8.07 0.91 16.63
C LEU A 176 -9.57 0.63 16.63
N THR A 177 -10.34 1.57 16.13
CA THR A 177 -11.79 1.37 15.98
C THR A 177 -12.02 0.51 14.74
N ALA A 178 -12.76 -0.57 14.89
CA ALA A 178 -13.21 -1.36 13.74
C ALA A 178 -14.01 -0.45 12.81
N LEU A 179 -13.61 -0.39 11.55
CA LEU A 179 -14.35 0.36 10.54
C LEU A 179 -15.73 -0.27 10.34
N ALA A 180 -16.77 0.55 10.32
CA ALA A 180 -18.11 0.09 9.97
C ALA A 180 -18.11 -0.55 8.56
N PRO A 181 -18.94 -1.58 8.32
CA PRO A 181 -19.10 -2.16 6.99
C PRO A 181 -19.51 -1.11 5.97
N ALA A 182 -19.07 -1.28 4.73
CA ALA A 182 -19.60 -0.50 3.64
C ALA A 182 -21.10 -0.82 3.46
N GLU A 183 -21.93 0.18 3.44
CA GLU A 183 -23.35 0.02 3.22
C GLU A 183 -23.66 -0.23 1.72
N LYS A 184 -24.85 -0.74 1.44
CA LYS A 184 -25.34 -0.80 0.06
C LYS A 184 -25.57 0.61 -0.48
N TYR A 185 -25.44 0.75 -1.79
CA TYR A 185 -25.85 1.98 -2.47
C TYR A 185 -27.31 2.32 -2.11
N GLY A 186 -27.54 3.56 -1.74
CA GLY A 186 -28.85 4.04 -1.37
C GLY A 186 -29.31 3.71 0.07
N ALA A 187 -28.50 3.02 0.88
CA ALA A 187 -28.88 2.69 2.26
C ALA A 187 -29.22 3.93 3.11
N GLY A 188 -28.47 5.01 2.93
CA GLY A 188 -28.71 6.29 3.60
C GLY A 188 -29.74 7.21 2.95
N THR A 189 -30.27 6.89 1.76
CA THR A 189 -31.12 7.81 0.97
C THR A 189 -32.31 8.33 1.76
N ARG A 190 -33.04 7.45 2.43
CA ARG A 190 -34.24 7.86 3.20
C ARG A 190 -33.89 8.76 4.38
N ALA A 191 -32.84 8.46 5.09
CA ALA A 191 -32.39 9.27 6.23
C ALA A 191 -31.97 10.67 5.76
N ILE A 192 -31.12 10.74 4.74
CA ILE A 192 -30.61 11.99 4.19
C ILE A 192 -31.74 12.87 3.64
N LEU A 193 -32.67 12.30 2.87
CA LEU A 193 -33.80 13.07 2.34
C LEU A 193 -34.76 13.51 3.44
N GLY A 194 -34.95 12.71 4.48
CA GLY A 194 -35.70 13.10 5.67
C GLY A 194 -35.07 14.28 6.42
N GLU A 195 -33.73 14.27 6.59
CA GLU A 195 -32.97 15.41 7.18
C GLU A 195 -33.10 16.69 6.34
N LEU A 196 -33.21 16.53 5.02
CA LEU A 196 -33.46 17.67 4.10
C LEU A 196 -34.89 18.15 4.08
N GLY A 197 -35.81 17.53 4.86
CA GLY A 197 -37.20 17.97 5.02
C GLY A 197 -38.21 17.32 4.08
N TYR A 198 -37.79 16.32 3.29
CA TYR A 198 -38.77 15.60 2.45
C TYR A 198 -39.62 14.65 3.29
N SER A 199 -40.91 14.63 3.03
CA SER A 199 -41.82 13.67 3.66
C SER A 199 -41.60 12.25 3.15
N ALA A 200 -42.00 11.25 3.93
CA ALA A 200 -41.89 9.84 3.55
C ALA A 200 -42.60 9.56 2.20
N ALA A 201 -43.75 10.20 1.96
CA ALA A 201 -44.50 10.05 0.71
C ALA A 201 -43.77 10.62 -0.52
N GLU A 202 -43.02 11.71 -0.34
CA GLU A 202 -42.19 12.29 -1.40
C GLU A 202 -41.00 11.40 -1.69
N ILE A 203 -40.33 10.90 -0.66
CA ILE A 203 -39.22 9.98 -0.81
C ILE A 203 -39.65 8.70 -1.52
N ASP A 204 -40.80 8.14 -1.18
CA ASP A 204 -41.35 6.97 -1.85
C ASP A 204 -41.68 7.22 -3.33
N ARG A 205 -42.13 8.41 -3.67
CA ARG A 205 -42.36 8.80 -5.08
C ARG A 205 -41.03 8.88 -5.84
N MET A 206 -40.02 9.51 -5.25
CA MET A 206 -38.67 9.61 -5.86
C MET A 206 -38.06 8.25 -6.11
N LEU A 207 -38.11 7.34 -5.12
CA LEU A 207 -37.62 5.96 -5.24
C LEU A 207 -38.36 5.18 -6.33
N ARG A 208 -39.67 5.29 -6.41
CA ARG A 208 -40.45 4.64 -7.48
C ARG A 208 -40.16 5.20 -8.87
N ALA A 209 -39.84 6.47 -8.95
CA ALA A 209 -39.47 7.13 -10.21
C ALA A 209 -37.99 6.87 -10.61
N GLY A 210 -37.21 6.21 -9.78
CA GLY A 210 -35.78 6.02 -10.02
C GLY A 210 -34.96 7.33 -10.00
N ALA A 211 -35.49 8.36 -9.34
CA ALA A 211 -34.82 9.66 -9.24
C ALA A 211 -33.72 9.68 -8.14
N VAL A 212 -33.77 8.70 -7.23
CA VAL A 212 -32.82 8.48 -6.17
C VAL A 212 -32.65 6.98 -5.88
#